data_b8af537d5264142b595ebcfd8d0adb5b
#
_entry.id   b8af537d5264142b595ebcfd8d0adb5b
#
_cell.length_a   1.000
_cell.length_b   1.000
_cell.length_c   1.000
_cell.angle_alpha   90.00
_cell.angle_beta   90.00
_cell.angle_gamma   90.00
#
_symmetry.space_group_name_H-M   'P 1'
#
loop_
_entity.id
_entity.type
_entity.pdbx_description
1 polymer ?
#
loop_
_entity_poly.entity_id
_entity_poly.type
_entity_poly.pdbx_seq_one_letter_code
_entity_poly.pdbx_strand_id
1 'polypeptide(L)'
;MSGTPPPWDDAAAWVTDGGLETDLIFHHGVDLPGFAAFPLVDDERGRDLLEHYYLGYADVARRVGAGLLLETPTWRAGAAWAASLGHDVHAAAGLNHRAVDLVHALRGRLTDLLAVRVVGTIGPLGDGYVAGERLDPDDAASRHLPQVAALAGAGVDAVTAYTLTGAAEAVGVVRAARSVGVPVAVSFTVETDGTLPDGTALADAVRRLEREAPADGYLVNCAHPDHVARALDGDDSHDGGWRSRILGLRPNASTLSHAELDAAETLDEGDLDLLVDRTEHLRQRLPALRVLGGCCGTDVSHVAALWAGPPGRALLGAR
;
A
#
# COMPACT_ATOMS: atom_id res chain seq x y z
N MET A 1 15.93 4.62 -23.03
CA MET A 1 15.26 3.34 -22.72
C MET A 1 13.81 3.68 -22.43
N SER A 2 12.88 3.27 -23.27
CA SER A 2 11.45 3.44 -23.02
C SER A 2 11.06 2.38 -21.98
N GLY A 3 11.12 2.77 -20.70
CA GLY A 3 10.59 1.93 -19.63
C GLY A 3 9.09 1.70 -19.84
N THR A 4 8.56 0.57 -19.44
CA THR A 4 7.13 0.32 -19.36
C THR A 4 6.51 1.42 -18.50
N PRO A 5 5.44 2.11 -18.96
CA PRO A 5 4.81 3.13 -18.16
C PRO A 5 4.28 2.52 -16.85
N PRO A 6 4.30 3.26 -15.74
CA PRO A 6 3.75 2.79 -14.48
C PRO A 6 2.30 2.35 -14.65
N PRO A 7 1.85 1.29 -13.95
CA PRO A 7 0.51 0.72 -14.15
C PRO A 7 -0.63 1.69 -13.81
N TRP A 8 -0.35 2.75 -13.06
CA TRP A 8 -1.30 3.79 -12.67
C TRP A 8 -1.32 5.01 -13.62
N ASP A 9 -0.51 5.04 -14.68
CA ASP A 9 -0.44 6.18 -15.62
C ASP A 9 -1.56 6.19 -16.67
N ASP A 10 -2.25 5.09 -16.89
CA ASP A 10 -3.45 5.10 -17.70
C ASP A 10 -4.60 5.81 -16.96
N ALA A 11 -5.59 6.30 -17.68
CA ALA A 11 -6.70 7.08 -17.13
C ALA A 11 -7.66 6.24 -16.25
N ALA A 12 -7.38 4.96 -16.06
CA ALA A 12 -8.23 4.07 -15.29
C ALA A 12 -8.14 4.37 -13.78
N ALA A 13 -9.25 4.18 -13.09
CA ALA A 13 -9.27 4.11 -11.63
C ALA A 13 -8.93 2.69 -11.19
N TRP A 14 -8.27 2.54 -10.03
CA TRP A 14 -7.72 1.28 -9.56
C TRP A 14 -8.19 0.92 -8.16
N VAL A 15 -8.80 -0.24 -8.01
CA VAL A 15 -9.07 -0.86 -6.72
C VAL A 15 -7.78 -1.52 -6.23
N THR A 16 -7.45 -1.35 -4.95
CA THR A 16 -6.54 -2.22 -4.22
C THR A 16 -7.27 -2.94 -3.09
N ASP A 17 -6.59 -3.82 -2.38
CA ASP A 17 -7.16 -4.56 -1.28
C ASP A 17 -7.35 -3.72 0.01
N GLY A 18 -7.75 -4.38 1.10
CA GLY A 18 -7.88 -3.86 2.46
C GLY A 18 -6.70 -4.23 3.34
N GLY A 19 -6.97 -4.42 4.63
CA GLY A 19 -5.98 -4.82 5.63
C GLY A 19 -5.77 -6.33 5.65
N LEU A 20 -4.92 -6.87 4.77
CA LEU A 20 -4.69 -8.31 4.62
C LEU A 20 -4.40 -9.01 5.95
N GLU A 21 -3.41 -8.53 6.69
CA GLU A 21 -2.99 -9.16 7.93
C GLU A 21 -4.07 -9.08 9.01
N THR A 22 -4.74 -7.92 9.14
CA THR A 22 -5.82 -7.76 10.12
C THR A 22 -7.03 -8.64 9.77
N ASP A 23 -7.39 -8.75 8.50
CA ASP A 23 -8.46 -9.64 8.05
C ASP A 23 -8.15 -11.11 8.37
N LEU A 24 -6.95 -11.58 8.02
CA LEU A 24 -6.54 -12.95 8.27
C LEU A 24 -6.46 -13.29 9.77
N ILE A 25 -5.95 -12.39 10.59
CA ILE A 25 -5.81 -12.60 12.04
C ILE A 25 -7.19 -12.59 12.71
N PHE A 26 -7.95 -11.53 12.50
CA PHE A 26 -9.15 -11.27 13.30
C PHE A 26 -10.42 -11.94 12.75
N HIS A 27 -10.56 -12.05 11.42
CA HIS A 27 -11.75 -12.67 10.82
C HIS A 27 -11.54 -14.16 10.50
N HIS A 28 -10.30 -14.58 10.23
CA HIS A 28 -10.02 -15.98 9.86
C HIS A 28 -9.25 -16.75 10.93
N GLY A 29 -8.83 -16.10 12.03
CA GLY A 29 -8.12 -16.73 13.15
C GLY A 29 -6.74 -17.29 12.75
N VAL A 30 -6.09 -16.69 11.76
CA VAL A 30 -4.77 -17.09 11.28
C VAL A 30 -3.72 -16.50 12.21
N ASP A 31 -2.81 -17.35 12.70
CA ASP A 31 -1.62 -16.86 13.41
C ASP A 31 -0.59 -16.37 12.38
N LEU A 32 -0.24 -15.09 12.46
CA LEU A 32 0.78 -14.47 11.62
C LEU A 32 1.94 -13.93 12.46
N PRO A 33 2.95 -14.76 12.75
CA PRO A 33 4.13 -14.34 13.49
C PRO A 33 4.77 -13.10 12.86
N GLY A 34 5.04 -12.09 13.70
CA GLY A 34 5.59 -10.82 13.23
C GLY A 34 4.66 -10.03 12.31
N PHE A 35 3.35 -10.31 12.32
CA PHE A 35 2.38 -9.65 11.45
C PHE A 35 2.77 -9.80 9.96
N ALA A 36 3.17 -11.02 9.54
CA ALA A 36 3.72 -11.30 8.24
C ALA A 36 2.89 -12.35 7.48
N ALA A 37 2.24 -11.95 6.39
CA ALA A 37 1.43 -12.84 5.56
C ALA A 37 2.26 -13.66 4.54
N PHE A 38 3.49 -13.24 4.22
CA PHE A 38 4.29 -13.87 3.16
C PHE A 38 4.59 -15.37 3.36
N PRO A 39 4.67 -15.95 4.58
CA PRO A 39 4.89 -17.38 4.73
C PRO A 39 3.70 -18.23 4.23
N LEU A 40 2.50 -17.66 4.16
CA LEU A 40 1.29 -18.38 3.72
C LEU A 40 1.39 -18.90 2.28
N VAL A 41 2.28 -18.35 1.45
CA VAL A 41 2.45 -18.83 0.08
C VAL A 41 3.08 -20.22 -0.01
N ASP A 42 3.65 -20.73 1.09
CA ASP A 42 4.33 -22.01 1.12
C ASP A 42 3.42 -23.21 1.35
N ASP A 43 2.22 -22.99 1.90
CA ASP A 43 1.27 -24.10 2.11
C ASP A 43 -0.02 -23.90 1.31
N GLU A 44 -0.73 -25.00 1.06
CA GLU A 44 -1.95 -25.00 0.25
C GLU A 44 -3.08 -24.19 0.89
N ARG A 45 -3.28 -24.36 2.22
CA ARG A 45 -4.33 -23.64 2.95
C ARG A 45 -4.06 -22.14 2.97
N GLY A 46 -2.81 -21.73 3.13
CA GLY A 46 -2.41 -20.33 3.09
C GLY A 46 -2.68 -19.71 1.72
N ARG A 47 -2.34 -20.43 0.64
CA ARG A 47 -2.65 -19.98 -0.73
C ARG A 47 -4.14 -19.87 -0.98
N ASP A 48 -4.95 -20.82 -0.51
CA ASP A 48 -6.41 -20.79 -0.66
C ASP A 48 -7.02 -19.57 0.08
N LEU A 49 -6.54 -19.25 1.28
CA LEU A 49 -6.95 -18.07 2.04
C LEU A 49 -6.62 -16.78 1.30
N LEU A 50 -5.37 -16.66 0.82
CA LEU A 50 -4.93 -15.49 0.04
C LEU A 50 -5.74 -15.33 -1.26
N GLU A 51 -5.99 -16.44 -1.97
CA GLU A 51 -6.81 -16.40 -3.18
C GLU A 51 -8.23 -15.94 -2.88
N HIS A 52 -8.86 -16.49 -1.83
CA HIS A 52 -10.20 -16.09 -1.41
C HIS A 52 -10.26 -14.60 -1.07
N TYR A 53 -9.29 -14.11 -0.33
CA TYR A 53 -9.14 -12.70 0.01
C TYR A 53 -9.09 -11.82 -1.25
N TYR A 54 -8.20 -12.08 -2.20
CA TYR A 54 -8.08 -11.27 -3.41
C TYR A 54 -9.30 -11.31 -4.33
N LEU A 55 -10.01 -12.43 -4.39
CA LEU A 55 -11.22 -12.56 -5.21
C LEU A 55 -12.33 -11.61 -4.74
N GLY A 56 -12.44 -11.31 -3.45
CA GLY A 56 -13.37 -10.32 -2.93
C GLY A 56 -13.14 -8.93 -3.54
N TYR A 57 -11.89 -8.49 -3.64
CA TYR A 57 -11.55 -7.19 -4.24
C TYR A 57 -11.64 -7.18 -5.77
N ALA A 58 -11.41 -8.32 -6.42
CA ALA A 58 -11.70 -8.49 -7.83
C ALA A 58 -13.20 -8.27 -8.12
N ASP A 59 -14.09 -8.75 -7.24
CA ASP A 59 -15.53 -8.51 -7.34
C ASP A 59 -15.89 -7.02 -7.12
N VAL A 60 -15.19 -6.32 -6.24
CA VAL A 60 -15.35 -4.86 -6.11
C VAL A 60 -14.94 -4.17 -7.41
N ALA A 61 -13.75 -4.46 -7.94
CA ALA A 61 -13.25 -3.85 -9.18
C ALA A 61 -14.21 -4.07 -10.36
N ARG A 62 -14.76 -5.30 -10.48
CA ARG A 62 -15.76 -5.66 -11.50
C ARG A 62 -17.03 -4.82 -11.37
N ARG A 63 -17.56 -4.70 -10.15
CA ARG A 63 -18.81 -3.95 -9.90
C ARG A 63 -18.68 -2.45 -10.19
N VAL A 64 -17.50 -1.87 -9.92
CA VAL A 64 -17.29 -0.43 -10.12
C VAL A 64 -16.67 -0.09 -11.46
N GLY A 65 -16.33 -1.09 -12.30
CA GLY A 65 -15.73 -0.88 -13.61
C GLY A 65 -14.32 -0.28 -13.55
N ALA A 66 -13.56 -0.59 -12.50
CA ALA A 66 -12.18 -0.15 -12.31
C ALA A 66 -11.18 -1.27 -12.64
N GLY A 67 -9.91 -0.93 -12.79
CA GLY A 67 -8.82 -1.90 -12.76
C GLY A 67 -8.55 -2.42 -11.35
N LEU A 68 -7.81 -3.52 -11.24
CA LEU A 68 -7.35 -4.09 -9.98
C LEU A 68 -5.83 -4.03 -9.91
N LEU A 69 -5.29 -3.43 -8.86
CA LEU A 69 -3.90 -3.63 -8.44
C LEU A 69 -3.88 -4.85 -7.52
N LEU A 70 -3.39 -5.96 -8.04
CA LEU A 70 -3.29 -7.23 -7.33
C LEU A 70 -1.93 -7.25 -6.63
N GLU A 71 -1.95 -7.02 -5.32
CA GLU A 71 -0.77 -6.79 -4.52
C GLU A 71 -0.25 -8.09 -3.91
N THR A 72 1.08 -8.27 -3.89
CA THR A 72 1.67 -9.48 -3.28
C THR A 72 1.61 -9.41 -1.76
N PRO A 73 1.45 -10.55 -1.03
CA PRO A 73 1.43 -10.56 0.43
C PRO A 73 2.86 -10.47 1.02
N THR A 74 3.67 -9.51 0.55
CA THR A 74 5.10 -9.46 0.81
C THR A 74 5.55 -8.23 1.62
N TRP A 75 4.62 -7.54 2.28
CA TRP A 75 4.92 -6.33 3.04
C TRP A 75 6.09 -6.51 4.03
N ARG A 76 6.15 -7.62 4.76
CA ARG A 76 7.25 -7.98 5.67
C ARG A 76 8.20 -9.06 5.11
N ALA A 77 8.29 -9.23 3.78
CA ALA A 77 9.16 -10.23 3.16
C ALA A 77 10.57 -9.70 2.83
N GLY A 78 10.95 -8.54 3.39
CA GLY A 78 12.31 -8.02 3.34
C GLY A 78 13.29 -8.88 4.16
N ALA A 79 14.58 -8.83 3.84
CA ALA A 79 15.60 -9.72 4.41
C ALA A 79 15.65 -9.72 5.95
N ALA A 80 15.52 -8.56 6.60
CA ALA A 80 15.56 -8.47 8.05
C ALA A 80 14.33 -9.12 8.71
N TRP A 81 13.14 -8.87 8.17
CA TRP A 81 11.90 -9.47 8.64
C TRP A 81 11.85 -10.97 8.39
N ALA A 82 12.28 -11.41 7.20
CA ALA A 82 12.37 -12.83 6.88
C ALA A 82 13.35 -13.57 7.83
N ALA A 83 14.50 -12.93 8.14
CA ALA A 83 15.47 -13.49 9.09
C ALA A 83 14.91 -13.62 10.50
N SER A 84 14.08 -12.67 10.98
CA SER A 84 13.43 -12.77 12.29
C SER A 84 12.45 -13.94 12.39
N LEU A 85 11.94 -14.41 11.25
CA LEU A 85 11.09 -15.59 11.13
C LEU A 85 11.84 -16.86 10.72
N GLY A 86 13.18 -16.83 10.74
CA GLY A 86 14.03 -18.00 10.49
C GLY A 86 14.34 -18.27 9.02
N HIS A 87 14.04 -17.35 8.11
CA HIS A 87 14.35 -17.48 6.68
C HIS A 87 15.65 -16.75 6.34
N ASP A 88 16.56 -17.41 5.68
CA ASP A 88 17.74 -16.74 5.10
C ASP A 88 17.38 -15.90 3.86
N VAL A 89 18.35 -15.18 3.32
CA VAL A 89 18.14 -14.28 2.16
C VAL A 89 17.68 -15.04 0.91
N HIS A 90 18.09 -16.29 0.71
CA HIS A 90 17.68 -17.11 -0.44
C HIS A 90 16.23 -17.59 -0.26
N ALA A 91 15.88 -18.04 0.95
CA ALA A 91 14.51 -18.42 1.29
C ALA A 91 13.57 -17.22 1.14
N ALA A 92 13.97 -16.02 1.64
CA ALA A 92 13.21 -14.80 1.47
C ALA A 92 12.97 -14.44 0.00
N ALA A 93 13.99 -14.52 -0.85
CA ALA A 93 13.84 -14.30 -2.29
C ALA A 93 12.88 -15.33 -2.91
N GLY A 94 12.99 -16.60 -2.54
CA GLY A 94 12.07 -17.66 -2.99
C GLY A 94 10.62 -17.41 -2.57
N LEU A 95 10.38 -16.91 -1.35
CA LEU A 95 9.04 -16.56 -0.87
C LEU A 95 8.45 -15.38 -1.67
N ASN A 96 9.25 -14.34 -1.94
CA ASN A 96 8.81 -13.23 -2.79
C ASN A 96 8.45 -13.73 -4.21
N HIS A 97 9.22 -14.63 -4.81
CA HIS A 97 8.91 -15.23 -6.13
C HIS A 97 7.58 -16.00 -6.08
N ARG A 98 7.39 -16.90 -5.09
CA ARG A 98 6.13 -17.66 -4.96
C ARG A 98 4.91 -16.77 -4.71
N ALA A 99 5.08 -15.67 -4.00
CA ALA A 99 4.03 -14.69 -3.82
C ALA A 99 3.62 -14.03 -5.15
N VAL A 100 4.59 -13.71 -6.00
CA VAL A 100 4.34 -13.18 -7.34
C VAL A 100 3.69 -14.25 -8.24
N ASP A 101 4.16 -15.49 -8.18
CA ASP A 101 3.56 -16.61 -8.95
C ASP A 101 2.08 -16.81 -8.59
N LEU A 102 1.74 -16.76 -7.29
CA LEU A 102 0.36 -16.86 -6.81
C LEU A 102 -0.53 -15.78 -7.45
N VAL A 103 -0.14 -14.51 -7.36
CA VAL A 103 -0.95 -13.41 -7.89
C VAL A 103 -0.95 -13.37 -9.41
N HIS A 104 0.09 -13.85 -10.09
CA HIS A 104 0.08 -14.04 -11.54
C HIS A 104 -0.90 -15.14 -11.99
N ALA A 105 -0.94 -16.27 -11.28
CA ALA A 105 -1.91 -17.31 -11.54
C ALA A 105 -3.34 -16.80 -11.38
N LEU A 106 -3.59 -16.00 -10.32
CA LEU A 106 -4.88 -15.37 -10.11
C LEU A 106 -5.22 -14.36 -11.21
N ARG A 107 -4.27 -13.48 -11.60
CA ARG A 107 -4.46 -12.55 -12.72
C ARG A 107 -4.89 -13.27 -14.00
N GLY A 108 -4.30 -14.43 -14.29
CA GLY A 108 -4.65 -15.24 -15.47
C GLY A 108 -6.12 -15.70 -15.51
N ARG A 109 -6.79 -15.73 -14.35
CA ARG A 109 -8.21 -16.09 -14.21
C ARG A 109 -9.17 -14.90 -14.23
N LEU A 110 -8.67 -13.68 -14.02
CA LEU A 110 -9.45 -12.44 -13.94
C LEU A 110 -9.53 -11.71 -15.29
N THR A 111 -9.84 -12.44 -16.34
CA THR A 111 -9.83 -11.95 -17.73
C THR A 111 -11.01 -11.03 -18.08
N ASP A 112 -12.00 -10.98 -17.22
CA ASP A 112 -13.22 -10.17 -17.35
C ASP A 112 -13.11 -8.77 -16.70
N LEU A 113 -12.01 -8.51 -15.97
CA LEU A 113 -11.74 -7.19 -15.41
C LEU A 113 -11.19 -6.23 -16.48
N LEU A 114 -11.45 -4.93 -16.29
CA LEU A 114 -10.97 -3.87 -17.18
C LEU A 114 -9.45 -3.93 -17.37
N ALA A 115 -8.72 -4.09 -16.28
CA ALA A 115 -7.28 -4.30 -16.25
C ALA A 115 -6.88 -4.93 -14.92
N VAL A 116 -5.82 -5.75 -14.92
CA VAL A 116 -5.19 -6.27 -13.70
C VAL A 116 -3.68 -6.04 -13.79
N ARG A 117 -3.11 -5.44 -12.76
CA ARG A 117 -1.66 -5.23 -12.62
C ARG A 117 -1.17 -5.93 -11.37
N VAL A 118 -0.05 -6.61 -11.48
CA VAL A 118 0.62 -7.27 -10.34
C VAL A 118 1.62 -6.30 -9.73
N VAL A 119 1.43 -6.01 -8.45
CA VAL A 119 2.26 -5.05 -7.71
C VAL A 119 2.97 -5.75 -6.56
N GLY A 120 4.29 -5.62 -6.53
CA GLY A 120 5.10 -6.13 -5.42
C GLY A 120 4.99 -5.19 -4.22
N THR A 121 4.55 -5.71 -3.07
CA THR A 121 4.38 -4.92 -1.85
C THR A 121 5.64 -4.98 -0.99
N ILE A 122 6.12 -3.82 -0.56
CA ILE A 122 7.31 -3.64 0.27
C ILE A 122 6.88 -2.86 1.54
N GLY A 123 7.33 -3.30 2.70
CA GLY A 123 7.18 -2.57 3.96
C GLY A 123 8.46 -1.84 4.38
N PRO A 124 8.40 -1.08 5.48
CA PRO A 124 9.58 -0.44 6.05
C PRO A 124 10.57 -1.48 6.61
N LEU A 125 11.83 -1.07 6.72
CA LEU A 125 12.88 -1.89 7.33
C LEU A 125 12.65 -2.12 8.82
N GLY A 126 12.03 -1.14 9.47
CA GLY A 126 11.63 -1.19 10.88
C GLY A 126 10.13 -1.40 11.04
N ASP A 127 9.60 -0.86 12.12
CA ASP A 127 8.17 -0.83 12.40
C ASP A 127 7.44 0.15 11.47
N GLY A 128 6.16 -0.13 11.14
CA GLY A 128 5.35 0.72 10.27
C GLY A 128 4.71 1.91 10.99
N TYR A 129 4.73 1.94 12.33
CA TYR A 129 4.09 2.97 13.15
C TYR A 129 5.07 3.81 13.98
N VAL A 130 6.27 3.29 14.18
CA VAL A 130 7.30 3.99 14.95
C VAL A 130 8.41 4.44 14.02
N ALA A 131 8.82 5.71 14.16
CA ALA A 131 9.99 6.20 13.45
C ALA A 131 11.19 5.32 13.78
N GLY A 132 11.77 4.71 12.75
CA GLY A 132 12.97 3.91 12.87
C GLY A 132 14.23 4.75 13.13
N GLU A 133 15.39 4.10 13.13
CA GLU A 133 16.67 4.79 13.12
C GLU A 133 16.74 5.75 11.92
N ARG A 134 17.46 6.86 12.09
CA ARG A 134 17.71 7.79 11.00
C ARG A 134 18.61 7.10 9.95
N LEU A 135 17.98 6.56 8.92
CA LEU A 135 18.66 5.85 7.84
C LEU A 135 19.36 6.83 6.88
N ASP A 136 20.55 6.44 6.41
CA ASP A 136 21.11 7.01 5.20
C ASP A 136 20.36 6.42 3.96
N PRO A 137 20.01 7.22 2.95
CA PRO A 137 19.29 6.71 1.78
C PRO A 137 20.03 5.61 1.00
N ASP A 138 21.36 5.59 0.96
CA ASP A 138 22.12 4.56 0.26
C ASP A 138 22.16 3.25 1.09
N ASP A 139 22.20 3.33 2.41
CA ASP A 139 22.05 2.17 3.29
C ASP A 139 20.63 1.59 3.14
N ALA A 140 19.60 2.43 3.13
CA ALA A 140 18.24 2.00 2.91
C ALA A 140 18.08 1.33 1.53
N ALA A 141 18.66 1.89 0.48
CA ALA A 141 18.66 1.31 -0.86
C ALA A 141 19.31 -0.08 -0.87
N SER A 142 20.46 -0.23 -0.23
CA SER A 142 21.17 -1.50 -0.14
C SER A 142 20.39 -2.57 0.59
N ARG A 143 19.64 -2.19 1.63
CA ARG A 143 18.82 -3.10 2.45
C ARG A 143 17.52 -3.51 1.76
N HIS A 144 16.89 -2.62 0.98
CA HIS A 144 15.68 -2.93 0.22
C HIS A 144 15.97 -3.67 -1.10
N LEU A 145 17.16 -3.49 -1.67
CA LEU A 145 17.50 -4.04 -2.99
C LEU A 145 17.25 -5.55 -3.13
N PRO A 146 17.55 -6.42 -2.16
CA PRO A 146 17.30 -7.86 -2.31
C PRO A 146 15.82 -8.18 -2.56
N GLN A 147 14.90 -7.58 -1.82
CA GLN A 147 13.46 -7.78 -2.00
C GLN A 147 12.97 -7.18 -3.31
N VAL A 148 13.36 -5.94 -3.60
CA VAL A 148 13.00 -5.25 -4.85
C VAL A 148 13.47 -6.06 -6.07
N ALA A 149 14.71 -6.56 -6.04
CA ALA A 149 15.27 -7.38 -7.13
C ALA A 149 14.53 -8.71 -7.29
N ALA A 150 14.15 -9.37 -6.19
CA ALA A 150 13.37 -10.60 -6.22
C ALA A 150 11.99 -10.37 -6.86
N LEU A 151 11.26 -9.34 -6.43
CA LEU A 151 9.97 -8.98 -6.98
C LEU A 151 10.05 -8.59 -8.47
N ALA A 152 11.01 -7.74 -8.83
CA ALA A 152 11.23 -7.35 -10.22
C ALA A 152 11.63 -8.55 -11.11
N GLY A 153 12.51 -9.42 -10.60
CA GLY A 153 12.92 -10.66 -11.30
C GLY A 153 11.78 -11.66 -11.49
N ALA A 154 10.80 -11.67 -10.60
CA ALA A 154 9.59 -12.48 -10.72
C ALA A 154 8.53 -11.87 -11.67
N GLY A 155 8.73 -10.63 -12.14
CA GLY A 155 7.93 -10.03 -13.20
C GLY A 155 6.72 -9.23 -12.70
N VAL A 156 6.81 -8.55 -11.56
CA VAL A 156 5.79 -7.58 -11.16
C VAL A 156 5.73 -6.40 -12.14
N ASP A 157 4.55 -5.82 -12.33
CA ASP A 157 4.37 -4.63 -13.17
C ASP A 157 4.95 -3.37 -12.50
N ALA A 158 4.95 -3.32 -11.16
CA ALA A 158 5.52 -2.26 -10.34
C ALA A 158 5.78 -2.76 -8.91
N VAL A 159 6.45 -1.95 -8.10
CA VAL A 159 6.50 -2.13 -6.64
C VAL A 159 5.85 -0.93 -5.94
N THR A 160 5.21 -1.18 -4.80
CA THR A 160 4.73 -0.11 -3.91
C THR A 160 5.29 -0.34 -2.51
N ALA A 161 5.98 0.67 -1.99
CA ALA A 161 6.44 0.66 -0.60
C ALA A 161 5.41 1.33 0.29
N TYR A 162 4.80 0.55 1.19
CA TYR A 162 3.73 0.99 2.08
C TYR A 162 4.24 1.31 3.48
N THR A 163 3.52 2.23 4.14
CA THR A 163 3.68 2.55 5.56
C THR A 163 5.09 3.07 5.88
N LEU A 164 5.68 3.84 4.96
CA LEU A 164 6.98 4.45 5.21
C LEU A 164 6.83 5.59 6.22
N THR A 165 7.70 5.57 7.23
CA THR A 165 7.67 6.48 8.38
C THR A 165 8.59 7.69 8.22
N GLY A 166 9.39 7.72 7.14
CA GLY A 166 10.31 8.82 6.88
C GLY A 166 10.81 8.89 5.44
N ALA A 167 11.16 10.08 4.99
CA ALA A 167 11.54 10.33 3.61
C ALA A 167 12.90 9.75 3.20
N ALA A 168 13.83 9.55 4.14
CA ALA A 168 15.15 9.01 3.83
C ALA A 168 15.08 7.56 3.35
N GLU A 169 14.29 6.73 4.03
CA GLU A 169 14.04 5.35 3.61
C GLU A 169 13.33 5.29 2.26
N ALA A 170 12.33 6.16 2.06
CA ALA A 170 11.61 6.26 0.80
C ALA A 170 12.53 6.57 -0.38
N VAL A 171 13.49 7.50 -0.22
CA VAL A 171 14.55 7.76 -1.22
C VAL A 171 15.34 6.49 -1.52
N GLY A 172 15.71 5.71 -0.49
CA GLY A 172 16.40 4.44 -0.64
C GLY A 172 15.61 3.41 -1.45
N VAL A 173 14.33 3.24 -1.15
CA VAL A 173 13.43 2.34 -1.91
C VAL A 173 13.40 2.73 -3.39
N VAL A 174 13.22 4.02 -3.69
CA VAL A 174 13.19 4.48 -5.08
C VAL A 174 14.52 4.23 -5.79
N ARG A 175 15.67 4.48 -5.13
CA ARG A 175 17.00 4.15 -5.68
C ARG A 175 17.15 2.66 -5.98
N ALA A 176 16.71 1.79 -5.06
CA ALA A 176 16.71 0.34 -5.26
C ALA A 176 15.86 -0.07 -6.47
N ALA A 177 14.64 0.44 -6.58
CA ALA A 177 13.74 0.15 -7.71
C ALA A 177 14.31 0.63 -9.05
N ARG A 178 14.87 1.85 -9.09
CA ARG A 178 15.53 2.40 -10.29
C ARG A 178 16.73 1.57 -10.73
N SER A 179 17.50 1.01 -9.78
CA SER A 179 18.68 0.20 -10.10
C SER A 179 18.36 -1.10 -10.84
N VAL A 180 17.14 -1.63 -10.66
CA VAL A 180 16.64 -2.84 -11.34
C VAL A 180 15.59 -2.53 -12.43
N GLY A 181 15.26 -1.26 -12.63
CA GLY A 181 14.39 -0.80 -13.72
C GLY A 181 12.90 -1.10 -13.52
N VAL A 182 12.44 -1.28 -12.27
CA VAL A 182 11.01 -1.50 -11.95
C VAL A 182 10.34 -0.17 -11.57
N PRO A 183 9.11 0.12 -12.07
CA PRO A 183 8.33 1.27 -11.63
C PRO A 183 8.04 1.19 -10.13
N VAL A 184 8.01 2.35 -9.44
CA VAL A 184 7.86 2.40 -7.99
C VAL A 184 6.91 3.49 -7.53
N ALA A 185 5.95 3.11 -6.67
CA ALA A 185 5.19 4.05 -5.85
C ALA A 185 5.66 4.01 -4.39
N VAL A 186 5.50 5.14 -3.72
CA VAL A 186 5.81 5.31 -2.30
C VAL A 186 4.56 5.72 -1.55
N SER A 187 4.27 5.02 -0.46
CA SER A 187 3.14 5.34 0.43
C SER A 187 3.65 5.67 1.83
N PHE A 188 3.30 6.86 2.28
CA PHE A 188 3.59 7.30 3.65
C PHE A 188 2.42 7.02 4.57
N THR A 189 2.71 6.79 5.85
CA THR A 189 1.71 6.88 6.91
C THR A 189 1.84 8.23 7.62
N VAL A 190 0.75 8.70 8.24
CA VAL A 190 0.75 9.92 9.04
C VAL A 190 0.08 9.69 10.38
N GLU A 191 0.58 10.36 11.40
CA GLU A 191 0.06 10.38 12.75
C GLU A 191 -1.22 11.21 12.87
N THR A 192 -1.82 11.20 14.04
CA THR A 192 -3.06 11.93 14.35
C THR A 192 -2.95 13.44 14.13
N ASP A 193 -1.76 14.01 14.18
CA ASP A 193 -1.49 15.44 13.91
C ASP A 193 -1.21 15.74 12.42
N GLY A 194 -1.12 14.71 11.57
CA GLY A 194 -0.86 14.81 10.13
C GLY A 194 0.62 14.83 9.75
N THR A 195 1.54 14.65 10.70
CA THR A 195 2.96 14.47 10.40
C THR A 195 3.29 12.99 10.16
N LEU A 196 4.39 12.69 9.48
CA LEU A 196 4.95 11.35 9.46
C LEU A 196 5.43 10.99 10.88
N PRO A 197 5.58 9.69 11.23
CA PRO A 197 6.09 9.27 12.53
C PRO A 197 7.45 9.88 12.91
N ASP A 198 8.29 10.27 11.96
CA ASP A 198 9.56 10.98 12.21
C ASP A 198 9.38 12.50 12.43
N GLY A 199 8.14 13.00 12.47
CA GLY A 199 7.79 14.41 12.64
C GLY A 199 7.87 15.25 11.35
N THR A 200 8.22 14.65 10.22
CA THR A 200 8.29 15.37 8.93
C THR A 200 6.88 15.64 8.40
N ALA A 201 6.63 16.85 7.86
CA ALA A 201 5.39 17.12 7.17
C ALA A 201 5.30 16.28 5.87
N LEU A 202 4.12 15.73 5.56
CA LEU A 202 3.89 14.93 4.34
C LEU A 202 4.33 15.67 3.06
N ALA A 203 4.01 16.96 2.98
CA ALA A 203 4.43 17.83 1.87
C ALA A 203 5.95 17.86 1.69
N ASP A 204 6.70 17.98 2.78
CA ASP A 204 8.16 18.07 2.75
C ASP A 204 8.79 16.72 2.39
N ALA A 205 8.20 15.60 2.85
CA ALA A 205 8.61 14.28 2.45
C ALA A 205 8.46 14.08 0.94
N VAL A 206 7.29 14.39 0.37
CA VAL A 206 7.06 14.29 -1.09
C VAL A 206 8.01 15.22 -1.85
N ARG A 207 8.15 16.49 -1.45
CA ARG A 207 9.07 17.44 -2.08
C ARG A 207 10.54 16.98 -2.04
N ARG A 208 10.94 16.33 -0.94
CA ARG A 208 12.28 15.76 -0.83
C ARG A 208 12.50 14.66 -1.87
N LEU A 209 11.55 13.72 -1.99
CA LEU A 209 11.65 12.66 -2.99
C LEU A 209 11.66 13.22 -4.41
N GLU A 210 10.80 14.20 -4.72
CA GLU A 210 10.80 14.83 -6.06
C GLU A 210 12.16 15.46 -6.43
N ARG A 211 12.94 15.92 -5.44
CA ARG A 211 14.27 16.46 -5.67
C ARG A 211 15.39 15.41 -5.73
N GLU A 212 15.33 14.38 -4.86
CA GLU A 212 16.45 13.44 -4.65
C GLU A 212 16.31 12.14 -5.44
N ALA A 213 15.09 11.61 -5.52
CA ALA A 213 14.75 10.37 -6.19
C ALA A 213 13.23 10.33 -6.42
N PRO A 214 12.71 10.95 -7.52
CA PRO A 214 11.29 11.00 -7.76
C PRO A 214 10.69 9.60 -7.97
N ALA A 215 9.63 9.29 -7.22
CA ALA A 215 8.83 8.10 -7.43
C ALA A 215 7.88 8.30 -8.62
N ASP A 216 7.35 7.21 -9.16
CA ASP A 216 6.36 7.28 -10.24
C ASP A 216 4.98 7.71 -9.71
N GLY A 217 4.74 7.54 -8.40
CA GLY A 217 3.53 8.01 -7.73
C GLY A 217 3.67 7.96 -6.21
N TYR A 218 2.78 8.68 -5.53
CA TYR A 218 2.72 8.67 -4.07
C TYR A 218 1.33 8.28 -3.59
N LEU A 219 1.27 7.62 -2.45
CA LEU A 219 0.05 7.26 -1.76
C LEU A 219 0.15 7.69 -0.29
N VAL A 220 -0.98 7.64 0.40
CA VAL A 220 -1.03 7.70 1.86
C VAL A 220 -1.82 6.48 2.34
N ASN A 221 -1.27 5.74 3.29
CA ASN A 221 -1.92 4.54 3.84
C ASN A 221 -1.80 4.47 5.36
N CYS A 222 -2.56 3.56 5.93
CA CYS A 222 -2.53 3.21 7.35
C CYS A 222 -2.75 4.40 8.30
N ALA A 223 -3.55 5.37 7.87
CA ALA A 223 -3.98 6.53 8.65
C ALA A 223 -5.47 6.78 8.35
N HIS A 224 -6.23 7.18 9.38
CA HIS A 224 -7.62 7.59 9.15
C HIS A 224 -7.69 8.84 8.24
N PRO A 225 -8.73 9.00 7.40
CA PRO A 225 -8.83 10.17 6.51
C PRO A 225 -8.76 11.52 7.22
N ASP A 226 -9.21 11.62 8.48
CA ASP A 226 -9.08 12.85 9.27
C ASP A 226 -7.61 13.21 9.58
N HIS A 227 -6.73 12.21 9.76
CA HIS A 227 -5.28 12.43 9.94
C HIS A 227 -4.66 12.93 8.64
N VAL A 228 -5.05 12.31 7.52
CA VAL A 228 -4.61 12.75 6.18
C VAL A 228 -5.09 14.17 5.88
N ALA A 229 -6.33 14.52 6.26
CA ALA A 229 -6.85 15.89 6.08
C ALA A 229 -5.98 16.92 6.80
N ARG A 230 -5.53 16.63 8.04
CA ARG A 230 -4.61 17.50 8.79
C ARG A 230 -3.25 17.65 8.09
N ALA A 231 -2.72 16.54 7.52
CA ALA A 231 -1.49 16.61 6.72
C ALA A 231 -1.64 17.53 5.50
N LEU A 232 -2.83 17.59 4.89
CA LEU A 232 -3.12 18.51 3.81
C LEU A 232 -3.31 19.97 4.30
N ASP A 233 -3.86 20.16 5.51
CA ASP A 233 -4.09 21.50 6.07
C ASP A 233 -2.80 22.16 6.53
N GLY A 234 -1.79 21.38 6.91
CA GLY A 234 -0.51 21.90 7.41
C GLY A 234 0.40 22.54 6.36
N ASP A 235 -0.02 22.59 5.09
CA ASP A 235 0.78 23.19 4.00
C ASP A 235 0.06 24.37 3.36
N ASP A 236 0.40 25.58 3.84
CA ASP A 236 -0.08 26.86 3.28
C ASP A 236 0.73 27.33 2.06
N SER A 237 1.69 26.54 1.59
CA SER A 237 2.49 26.93 0.44
C SER A 237 1.60 26.99 -0.82
N HIS A 238 1.78 28.07 -1.60
CA HIS A 238 1.10 28.22 -2.91
C HIS A 238 1.56 27.19 -3.95
N ASP A 239 2.55 26.35 -3.60
CA ASP A 239 3.03 25.23 -4.39
C ASP A 239 2.26 23.94 -4.06
N GLY A 240 0.96 23.93 -4.36
CA GLY A 240 0.09 22.75 -4.24
C GLY A 240 0.44 21.60 -5.20
N GLY A 241 1.54 21.70 -5.96
CA GLY A 241 1.97 20.71 -6.94
C GLY A 241 2.18 19.30 -6.37
N TRP A 242 2.63 19.19 -5.12
CA TRP A 242 2.83 17.90 -4.47
C TRP A 242 1.52 17.10 -4.27
N ARG A 243 0.38 17.77 -4.05
CA ARG A 243 -0.94 17.10 -3.91
C ARG A 243 -1.36 16.42 -5.21
N SER A 244 -0.97 16.96 -6.36
CA SER A 244 -1.22 16.34 -7.67
C SER A 244 -0.35 15.10 -7.92
N ARG A 245 0.63 14.84 -7.05
CA ARG A 245 1.44 13.64 -7.07
C ARG A 245 0.86 12.51 -6.21
N ILE A 246 -0.12 12.80 -5.33
CA ILE A 246 -0.81 11.77 -4.52
C ILE A 246 -1.83 11.07 -5.39
N LEU A 247 -1.51 9.85 -5.78
CA LEU A 247 -2.33 9.03 -6.68
C LEU A 247 -3.28 8.12 -5.94
N GLY A 248 -3.00 7.82 -4.66
CA GLY A 248 -3.76 6.80 -3.95
C GLY A 248 -3.96 7.05 -2.46
N LEU A 249 -5.02 6.44 -1.95
CA LEU A 249 -5.34 6.36 -0.52
C LEU A 249 -5.68 4.92 -0.15
N ARG A 250 -5.14 4.46 0.98
CA ARG A 250 -5.51 3.21 1.65
C ARG A 250 -5.73 3.50 3.15
N PRO A 251 -6.90 4.06 3.50
CA PRO A 251 -7.15 4.50 4.87
C PRO A 251 -7.28 3.33 5.85
N ASN A 252 -6.96 3.62 7.14
CA ASN A 252 -7.41 2.81 8.27
C ASN A 252 -8.88 3.08 8.54
N ALA A 253 -9.56 2.06 9.07
CA ALA A 253 -10.95 2.19 9.54
C ALA A 253 -11.03 3.06 10.81
N SER A 254 -10.09 2.88 11.73
CA SER A 254 -10.07 3.51 13.05
C SER A 254 -9.52 4.93 13.04
N THR A 255 -10.08 5.78 13.91
CA THR A 255 -9.57 7.13 14.21
C THR A 255 -8.49 7.18 15.29
N LEU A 256 -8.16 6.04 15.91
CA LEU A 256 -7.15 5.92 16.94
C LEU A 256 -5.75 6.23 16.40
N SER A 257 -4.85 6.62 17.29
CA SER A 257 -3.42 6.76 16.98
C SER A 257 -2.76 5.39 16.74
N HIS A 258 -1.61 5.39 16.07
CA HIS A 258 -0.85 4.16 15.84
C HIS A 258 -0.49 3.47 17.16
N ALA A 259 -0.13 4.23 18.21
CA ALA A 259 0.18 3.68 19.52
C ALA A 259 -1.02 3.00 20.20
N GLU A 260 -2.22 3.57 20.04
CA GLU A 260 -3.45 2.96 20.57
C GLU A 260 -3.84 1.70 19.79
N LEU A 261 -3.65 1.70 18.46
CA LEU A 261 -3.91 0.53 17.62
C LEU A 261 -2.93 -0.61 17.92
N ASP A 262 -1.65 -0.32 18.12
CA ASP A 262 -0.64 -1.32 18.45
C ASP A 262 -0.88 -1.96 19.83
N ALA A 263 -1.46 -1.21 20.77
CA ALA A 263 -1.83 -1.70 22.09
C ALA A 263 -3.20 -2.39 22.14
N ALA A 264 -3.98 -2.39 21.06
CA ALA A 264 -5.34 -2.93 21.05
C ALA A 264 -5.34 -4.48 20.98
N GLU A 265 -6.14 -5.11 21.84
CA GLU A 265 -6.36 -6.57 21.83
C GLU A 265 -7.46 -7.01 20.85
N THR A 266 -8.25 -6.08 20.38
CA THR A 266 -9.37 -6.33 19.45
C THR A 266 -9.26 -5.41 18.26
N LEU A 267 -9.73 -5.87 17.10
CA LEU A 267 -9.77 -5.05 15.89
C LEU A 267 -10.78 -3.91 16.06
N ASP A 268 -10.34 -2.68 15.75
CA ASP A 268 -11.24 -1.55 15.59
C ASP A 268 -11.55 -1.37 14.10
N GLU A 269 -12.76 -1.70 13.71
CA GLU A 269 -13.28 -1.58 12.35
C GLU A 269 -13.86 -0.18 12.06
N GLY A 270 -13.80 0.72 13.05
CA GLY A 270 -14.21 2.11 12.93
C GLY A 270 -15.69 2.30 12.63
N ASP A 271 -16.01 3.51 12.17
CA ASP A 271 -17.34 3.88 11.67
C ASP A 271 -17.28 3.97 10.14
N LEU A 272 -17.97 3.05 9.45
CA LEU A 272 -17.96 2.94 8.01
C LEU A 272 -18.51 4.20 7.31
N ASP A 273 -19.57 4.80 7.83
CA ASP A 273 -20.18 5.99 7.23
C ASP A 273 -19.23 7.19 7.37
N LEU A 274 -18.57 7.33 8.53
CA LEU A 274 -17.54 8.33 8.76
C LEU A 274 -16.35 8.12 7.80
N LEU A 275 -15.86 6.89 7.68
CA LEU A 275 -14.74 6.55 6.79
C LEU A 275 -15.04 6.95 5.34
N VAL A 276 -16.24 6.63 4.85
CA VAL A 276 -16.68 6.96 3.48
C VAL A 276 -16.79 8.47 3.30
N ASP A 277 -17.45 9.19 4.23
CA ASP A 277 -17.62 10.64 4.15
C ASP A 277 -16.27 11.37 4.14
N ARG A 278 -15.35 11.00 5.04
CA ARG A 278 -14.03 11.62 5.14
C ARG A 278 -13.14 11.30 3.94
N THR A 279 -13.22 10.09 3.41
CA THR A 279 -12.49 9.73 2.18
C THR A 279 -13.01 10.52 0.98
N GLU A 280 -14.32 10.71 0.87
CA GLU A 280 -14.89 11.54 -0.20
C GLU A 280 -14.43 13.01 -0.10
N HIS A 281 -14.34 13.55 1.11
CA HIS A 281 -13.77 14.89 1.33
C HIS A 281 -12.31 14.98 0.83
N LEU A 282 -11.49 13.94 1.08
CA LEU A 282 -10.11 13.90 0.56
C LEU A 282 -10.05 13.80 -0.96
N ARG A 283 -10.98 13.07 -1.59
CA ARG A 283 -11.04 12.98 -3.07
C ARG A 283 -11.17 14.35 -3.73
N GLN A 284 -11.90 15.27 -3.12
CA GLN A 284 -12.07 16.63 -3.64
C GLN A 284 -10.80 17.47 -3.51
N ARG A 285 -9.88 17.08 -2.62
CA ARG A 285 -8.63 17.80 -2.32
C ARG A 285 -7.40 17.21 -3.01
N LEU A 286 -7.52 15.99 -3.57
CA LEU A 286 -6.44 15.24 -4.21
C LEU A 286 -6.80 15.00 -5.70
N PRO A 287 -6.45 15.94 -6.59
CA PRO A 287 -6.94 15.94 -7.97
C PRO A 287 -6.44 14.77 -8.82
N ALA A 288 -5.36 14.10 -8.42
CA ALA A 288 -4.79 12.96 -9.13
C ALA A 288 -5.22 11.61 -8.55
N LEU A 289 -6.09 11.60 -7.51
CA LEU A 289 -6.49 10.38 -6.84
C LEU A 289 -7.22 9.43 -7.78
N ARG A 290 -6.64 8.25 -7.98
CA ARG A 290 -7.16 7.20 -8.87
C ARG A 290 -6.99 5.80 -8.30
N VAL A 291 -6.20 5.62 -7.24
CA VAL A 291 -5.99 4.35 -6.53
C VAL A 291 -6.69 4.43 -5.20
N LEU A 292 -7.58 3.48 -4.90
CA LEU A 292 -8.30 3.45 -3.63
C LEU A 292 -8.48 2.00 -3.16
N GLY A 293 -8.09 1.77 -1.93
CA GLY A 293 -8.31 0.55 -1.18
C GLY A 293 -8.45 0.86 0.29
N GLY A 294 -8.00 -0.06 1.14
CA GLY A 294 -7.97 0.11 2.58
C GLY A 294 -6.66 -0.38 3.20
N CYS A 295 -6.51 -0.19 4.50
CA CYS A 295 -5.41 -0.68 5.31
C CYS A 295 -5.96 -1.33 6.58
N CYS A 296 -5.24 -1.32 7.70
CA CYS A 296 -5.64 -2.00 8.93
C CYS A 296 -7.08 -1.67 9.33
N GLY A 297 -7.81 -2.68 9.81
CA GLY A 297 -9.21 -2.59 10.21
C GLY A 297 -10.23 -2.53 9.06
N THR A 298 -9.77 -2.53 7.81
CA THR A 298 -10.68 -2.55 6.65
C THR A 298 -10.69 -3.91 5.97
N ASP A 299 -11.85 -4.32 5.52
CA ASP A 299 -12.11 -5.51 4.73
C ASP A 299 -12.74 -5.16 3.35
N VAL A 300 -13.20 -6.19 2.65
CA VAL A 300 -13.84 -6.03 1.34
C VAL A 300 -15.11 -5.18 1.38
N SER A 301 -15.85 -5.17 2.49
CA SER A 301 -17.06 -4.37 2.64
C SER A 301 -16.75 -2.89 2.77
N HIS A 302 -15.68 -2.55 3.48
CA HIS A 302 -15.16 -1.20 3.60
C HIS A 302 -14.70 -0.67 2.25
N VAL A 303 -13.89 -1.43 1.51
CA VAL A 303 -13.41 -1.03 0.18
C VAL A 303 -14.57 -0.88 -0.79
N ALA A 304 -15.56 -1.78 -0.76
CA ALA A 304 -16.76 -1.63 -1.59
C ALA A 304 -17.54 -0.35 -1.28
N ALA A 305 -17.69 0.00 0.01
CA ALA A 305 -18.35 1.23 0.43
C ALA A 305 -17.56 2.49 0.02
N LEU A 306 -16.24 2.50 0.18
CA LEU A 306 -15.36 3.58 -0.28
C LEU A 306 -15.52 3.85 -1.78
N TRP A 307 -15.69 2.82 -2.59
CA TRP A 307 -15.91 2.95 -4.03
C TRP A 307 -17.32 3.37 -4.39
N ALA A 308 -18.33 2.92 -3.64
CA ALA A 308 -19.72 3.35 -3.81
C ALA A 308 -19.87 4.86 -3.50
N GLY A 309 -19.10 5.35 -2.53
CA GLY A 309 -19.18 6.72 -2.03
C GLY A 309 -20.47 6.96 -1.22
N PRO A 310 -20.68 8.20 -0.74
CA PRO A 310 -21.86 8.54 0.04
C PRO A 310 -23.16 8.39 -0.78
N PRO A 311 -24.30 8.14 -0.11
CA PRO A 311 -25.58 7.96 -0.79
C PRO A 311 -25.89 9.11 -1.75
N GLY A 312 -26.26 8.79 -2.99
CA GLY A 312 -26.60 9.78 -4.03
C GLY A 312 -25.48 10.12 -5.00
N ARG A 313 -24.28 9.57 -4.84
CA ARG A 313 -23.19 9.73 -5.80
C ARG A 313 -23.40 8.85 -7.03
N ALA A 314 -23.26 9.42 -8.22
CA ALA A 314 -23.12 8.63 -9.44
C ALA A 314 -21.72 7.98 -9.46
N LEU A 315 -21.63 6.67 -9.69
CA LEU A 315 -20.35 5.96 -9.84
C LEU A 315 -19.52 6.62 -10.93
N LEU A 316 -18.25 6.93 -10.63
CA LEU A 316 -17.27 7.38 -11.61
C LEU A 316 -16.97 6.21 -12.55
N GLY A 317 -17.63 6.16 -13.70
CA GLY A 317 -17.42 5.07 -14.65
C GLY A 317 -18.36 5.03 -15.85
N ALA A 318 -19.30 5.96 -15.95
CA ALA A 318 -20.14 6.09 -17.14
C ALA A 318 -19.66 7.27 -17.99
N ARG A 319 -18.53 7.13 -18.68
CA ARG A 319 -18.20 7.91 -19.90
C ARG A 319 -17.46 7.01 -20.87
#